data_4c92211c619cc99707b1a776cb8297e5
#
_entry.id   4c92211c619cc99707b1a776cb8297e5
#
_cell.length_a   1.000
_cell.length_b   1.000
_cell.length_c   1.000
_cell.angle_alpha   90.00
_cell.angle_beta   90.00
_cell.angle_gamma   90.00
#
_symmetry.space_group_name_H-M   'P 1'
#
loop_
_entity.id
_entity.type
_entity.pdbx_description
1 polymer ?
#
loop_
_entity_poly.entity_id
_entity_poly.type
_entity_poly.pdbx_seq_one_letter_code
_entity_poly.pdbx_strand_id
1 'polypeptide(L)'
;MIKQWPILYKYTNRGQVQQWQIVANKDNFYTIEGIQNGKLTTSLPTYCKGKNIGKKNETTNEQQAILEAAAKHQKKIDSGYNEVLTHTKNFFQHMLAHECVIEKLDFEREEIFAQPKLDGLRGDNYENAITSRNGKPYLSVPHLYQNDVRLDGELYNHAYCDDFNKIVSLCKKQKPTVEELEESKELVKFYAYDFPDHEGVFEERYRALSEYVKNCKNPYIVLVETVRVKSVEHLKELHANWLALGYEGTIVRLNKPYENKRSKNLLKYKDFTDAEFTIIGAVEGEGGRAGTIGKFLMQDSE
;
A
#
# COMPACT_ATOMS: atom_id res chain seq x y z
N MET A 1 -8.97 27.23 21.92
CA MET A 1 -10.13 27.18 20.98
C MET A 1 -10.50 25.74 20.72
N ILE A 2 -11.80 25.42 20.55
CA ILE A 2 -12.21 24.06 20.14
C ILE A 2 -12.39 24.06 18.62
N LYS A 3 -11.77 23.11 17.93
CA LYS A 3 -11.92 22.88 16.50
C LYS A 3 -12.41 21.45 16.26
N GLN A 4 -13.51 21.31 15.53
CA GLN A 4 -14.07 20.02 15.16
C GLN A 4 -13.97 19.83 13.65
N TRP A 5 -13.62 18.63 13.20
CA TRP A 5 -13.68 18.24 11.81
C TRP A 5 -15.02 17.56 11.50
N PRO A 6 -15.42 17.52 10.22
CA PRO A 6 -16.61 16.77 9.81
C PRO A 6 -16.59 15.32 10.30
N ILE A 7 -17.78 14.77 10.56
CA ILE A 7 -17.91 13.34 10.86
C ILE A 7 -17.63 12.56 9.59
N LEU A 8 -16.84 11.52 9.69
CA LEU A 8 -16.52 10.61 8.60
C LEU A 8 -17.24 9.28 8.81
N TYR A 9 -17.73 8.70 7.73
CA TYR A 9 -18.51 7.47 7.72
C TYR A 9 -17.86 6.42 6.84
N LYS A 10 -18.05 5.13 7.18
CA LYS A 10 -17.62 3.98 6.39
C LYS A 10 -18.50 2.78 6.67
N TYR A 11 -18.82 1.98 5.64
CA TYR A 11 -19.46 0.69 5.86
C TYR A 11 -18.47 -0.31 6.45
N THR A 12 -18.89 -1.04 7.48
CA THR A 12 -18.19 -2.22 7.99
C THR A 12 -18.38 -3.40 7.03
N ASN A 13 -17.59 -4.45 7.17
CA ASN A 13 -17.77 -5.69 6.39
C ASN A 13 -19.15 -6.37 6.62
N ARG A 14 -19.84 -6.00 7.70
CA ARG A 14 -21.20 -6.48 8.04
C ARG A 14 -22.32 -5.54 7.58
N GLY A 15 -22.01 -4.53 6.78
CA GLY A 15 -22.96 -3.55 6.26
C GLY A 15 -23.43 -2.47 7.24
N GLN A 16 -22.90 -2.45 8.48
CA GLN A 16 -23.20 -1.38 9.42
C GLN A 16 -22.41 -0.13 9.07
N VAL A 17 -22.92 1.05 9.44
CA VAL A 17 -22.23 2.32 9.26
C VAL A 17 -21.39 2.63 10.50
N GLN A 18 -20.09 2.70 10.34
CA GLN A 18 -19.18 3.21 11.36
C GLN A 18 -18.99 4.71 11.15
N GLN A 19 -19.06 5.49 12.22
CA GLN A 19 -18.74 6.91 12.21
C GLN A 19 -17.51 7.22 13.05
N TRP A 20 -16.80 8.26 12.65
CA TRP A 20 -15.58 8.73 13.31
C TRP A 20 -15.47 10.24 13.19
N GLN A 21 -15.09 10.89 14.27
CA GLN A 21 -14.85 12.33 14.34
C GLN A 21 -13.59 12.62 15.15
N ILE A 22 -12.89 13.71 14.85
CA ILE A 22 -11.77 14.21 15.65
C ILE A 22 -12.05 15.65 16.07
N VAL A 23 -11.65 15.95 17.29
CA VAL A 23 -11.83 17.26 17.93
C VAL A 23 -10.49 17.67 18.54
N ALA A 24 -10.00 18.88 18.18
CA ALA A 24 -8.89 19.53 18.87
C ALA A 24 -9.44 20.52 19.91
N ASN A 25 -8.89 20.48 21.12
CA ASN A 25 -9.26 21.33 22.23
C ASN A 25 -8.00 21.85 22.94
N LYS A 26 -7.71 23.13 22.77
CA LYS A 26 -6.46 23.74 23.24
C LYS A 26 -5.23 22.96 22.74
N ASP A 27 -4.44 22.42 23.64
CA ASP A 27 -3.17 21.72 23.39
C ASP A 27 -3.31 20.19 23.17
N ASN A 28 -4.53 19.69 23.01
CA ASN A 28 -4.79 18.28 22.81
C ASN A 28 -5.85 18.01 21.75
N PHE A 29 -5.97 16.75 21.31
CA PHE A 29 -7.06 16.28 20.48
C PHE A 29 -7.53 14.90 20.97
N TYR A 30 -8.78 14.56 20.63
CA TYR A 30 -9.39 13.25 20.89
C TYR A 30 -10.30 12.85 19.74
N THR A 31 -10.66 11.55 19.69
CA THR A 31 -11.56 11.01 18.67
C THR A 31 -12.83 10.48 19.30
N ILE A 32 -13.91 10.53 18.53
CA ILE A 32 -15.21 9.98 18.88
C ILE A 32 -15.55 8.98 17.78
N GLU A 33 -15.78 7.70 18.12
CA GLU A 33 -16.06 6.68 17.12
C GLU A 33 -17.03 5.61 17.64
N GLY A 34 -17.71 4.96 16.70
CA GLY A 34 -18.65 3.87 16.98
C GLY A 34 -19.55 3.56 15.79
N ILE A 35 -20.51 2.68 15.99
CA ILE A 35 -21.55 2.42 14.99
C ILE A 35 -22.57 3.57 15.03
N GLN A 36 -22.95 4.08 13.88
CA GLN A 36 -23.98 5.12 13.75
C GLN A 36 -25.30 4.62 14.41
N ASN A 37 -25.91 5.49 15.20
CA ASN A 37 -27.07 5.17 16.04
C ASN A 37 -26.81 4.15 17.15
N GLY A 38 -25.56 3.80 17.42
CA GLY A 38 -25.14 2.95 18.53
C GLY A 38 -24.33 3.70 19.57
N LYS A 39 -23.66 2.96 20.46
CA LYS A 39 -22.77 3.53 21.47
C LYS A 39 -21.53 4.13 20.81
N LEU A 40 -21.25 5.40 21.10
CA LEU A 40 -20.03 6.09 20.70
C LEU A 40 -19.01 6.04 21.86
N THR A 41 -17.75 5.87 21.51
CA THR A 41 -16.63 5.88 22.45
C THR A 41 -15.75 7.08 22.14
N THR A 42 -15.40 7.84 23.18
CA THR A 42 -14.44 8.94 23.09
C THR A 42 -13.07 8.44 23.56
N SER A 43 -12.03 8.68 22.75
CA SER A 43 -10.66 8.33 23.15
C SER A 43 -10.16 9.26 24.26
N LEU A 44 -9.13 8.82 25.00
CA LEU A 44 -8.37 9.72 25.85
C LEU A 44 -7.75 10.86 25.01
N PRO A 45 -7.57 12.06 25.59
CA PRO A 45 -6.94 13.17 24.89
C PRO A 45 -5.45 12.88 24.64
N THR A 46 -4.99 13.19 23.44
CA THR A 46 -3.58 13.22 23.07
C THR A 46 -3.07 14.65 23.19
N TYR A 47 -2.15 14.89 24.10
CA TYR A 47 -1.55 16.21 24.32
C TYR A 47 -0.40 16.44 23.35
N CYS A 48 -0.33 17.64 22.80
CA CYS A 48 0.68 18.04 21.81
C CYS A 48 1.62 19.09 22.38
N LYS A 49 2.89 19.01 22.02
CA LYS A 49 3.89 20.02 22.30
C LYS A 49 4.23 20.78 21.02
N GLY A 50 4.42 22.09 21.13
CA GLY A 50 4.89 22.92 20.04
C GLY A 50 6.21 22.42 19.47
N LYS A 51 6.43 22.63 18.19
CA LYS A 51 7.61 22.15 17.44
C LYS A 51 8.34 23.32 16.79
N ASN A 52 9.58 23.07 16.38
CA ASN A 52 10.42 24.02 15.62
C ASN A 52 10.67 25.36 16.34
N ILE A 53 10.82 25.34 17.66
CA ILE A 53 11.02 26.53 18.50
C ILE A 53 12.17 27.40 17.93
N GLY A 54 11.94 28.69 17.75
CA GLY A 54 12.88 29.65 17.16
C GLY A 54 13.04 29.57 15.64
N LYS A 55 12.25 28.75 14.92
CA LYS A 55 12.28 28.64 13.45
C LYS A 55 11.06 29.32 12.83
N LYS A 56 11.16 29.67 11.54
CA LYS A 56 10.07 30.29 10.77
C LYS A 56 8.75 29.50 10.80
N ASN A 57 8.82 28.19 11.00
CA ASN A 57 7.68 27.27 11.09
C ASN A 57 7.45 26.78 12.52
N GLU A 58 7.75 27.60 13.51
CA GLU A 58 7.46 27.34 14.92
C GLU A 58 5.94 27.18 15.13
N THR A 59 5.56 26.25 16.00
CA THR A 59 4.17 26.02 16.40
C THR A 59 4.04 26.08 17.92
N THR A 60 2.94 26.67 18.40
CA THR A 60 2.51 26.54 19.79
C THR A 60 1.91 25.15 20.04
N ASN A 61 1.69 24.75 21.30
CA ASN A 61 1.01 23.50 21.64
C ASN A 61 -0.36 23.39 20.98
N GLU A 62 -1.16 24.47 20.99
CA GLU A 62 -2.49 24.52 20.36
C GLU A 62 -2.40 24.38 18.83
N GLN A 63 -1.48 25.10 18.19
CA GLN A 63 -1.28 24.97 16.74
C GLN A 63 -0.83 23.57 16.36
N GLN A 64 0.04 22.97 17.15
CA GLN A 64 0.51 21.61 16.92
C GLN A 64 -0.63 20.58 17.07
N ALA A 65 -1.50 20.73 18.08
CA ALA A 65 -2.67 19.89 18.25
C ALA A 65 -3.61 19.96 17.04
N ILE A 66 -3.84 21.16 16.50
CA ILE A 66 -4.66 21.36 15.29
C ILE A 66 -4.02 20.69 14.08
N LEU A 67 -2.71 20.82 13.89
CA LEU A 67 -2.00 20.22 12.75
C LEU A 67 -2.02 18.68 12.83
N GLU A 68 -1.78 18.12 14.00
CA GLU A 68 -1.79 16.68 14.20
C GLU A 68 -3.20 16.08 14.06
N ALA A 69 -4.22 16.79 14.56
CA ALA A 69 -5.63 16.42 14.36
C ALA A 69 -6.01 16.45 12.88
N ALA A 70 -5.61 17.50 12.14
CA ALA A 70 -5.86 17.60 10.70
C ALA A 70 -5.19 16.45 9.92
N ALA A 71 -3.93 16.15 10.25
CA ALA A 71 -3.22 15.03 9.63
C ALA A 71 -3.90 13.68 9.93
N LYS A 72 -4.41 13.50 11.15
CA LYS A 72 -5.13 12.29 11.54
C LYS A 72 -6.50 12.18 10.85
N HIS A 73 -7.21 13.30 10.68
CA HIS A 73 -8.44 13.37 9.88
C HIS A 73 -8.19 12.95 8.43
N GLN A 74 -7.15 13.51 7.81
CA GLN A 74 -6.78 13.13 6.45
C GLN A 74 -6.43 11.65 6.33
N LYS A 75 -5.64 11.10 7.27
CA LYS A 75 -5.35 9.64 7.28
C LYS A 75 -6.61 8.79 7.41
N LYS A 76 -7.64 9.28 8.10
CA LYS A 76 -8.91 8.55 8.23
C LYS A 76 -9.66 8.54 6.89
N ILE A 77 -9.69 9.68 6.17
CA ILE A 77 -10.21 9.76 4.79
C ILE A 77 -9.45 8.79 3.88
N ASP A 78 -8.12 8.81 3.94
CA ASP A 78 -7.25 7.92 3.16
C ASP A 78 -7.49 6.43 3.44
N SER A 79 -8.06 6.10 4.60
CA SER A 79 -8.44 4.73 4.97
C SER A 79 -9.84 4.32 4.47
N GLY A 80 -10.48 5.18 3.66
CA GLY A 80 -11.76 4.94 3.01
C GLY A 80 -12.98 5.39 3.81
N TYR A 81 -12.80 6.31 4.78
CA TYR A 81 -13.91 7.05 5.37
C TYR A 81 -14.21 8.30 4.55
N ASN A 82 -15.46 8.71 4.46
CA ASN A 82 -15.93 9.88 3.72
C ASN A 82 -16.96 10.67 4.52
N GLU A 83 -17.08 11.96 4.25
CA GLU A 83 -18.11 12.82 4.85
C GLU A 83 -19.53 12.41 4.42
N VAL A 84 -19.64 11.87 3.22
CA VAL A 84 -20.89 11.30 2.70
C VAL A 84 -20.74 9.80 2.55
N LEU A 85 -21.73 9.03 3.01
CA LEU A 85 -21.75 7.58 2.85
C LEU A 85 -21.78 7.22 1.36
N THR A 86 -20.69 6.63 0.90
CA THR A 86 -20.61 6.04 -0.44
C THR A 86 -20.39 4.54 -0.32
N HIS A 87 -21.16 3.76 -1.08
CA HIS A 87 -20.96 2.30 -1.18
C HIS A 87 -19.76 1.93 -2.03
N THR A 88 -19.27 2.85 -2.87
CA THR A 88 -18.18 2.63 -3.81
C THR A 88 -16.92 3.34 -3.35
N LYS A 89 -15.81 2.64 -3.35
CA LYS A 89 -14.50 3.28 -3.31
C LYS A 89 -14.29 3.96 -4.67
N ASN A 90 -13.95 5.25 -4.64
CA ASN A 90 -13.74 6.06 -5.85
C ASN A 90 -12.41 5.76 -6.56
N PHE A 91 -11.84 4.57 -6.39
CA PHE A 91 -10.59 4.15 -7.01
C PHE A 91 -10.57 2.65 -7.25
N PHE A 92 -9.77 2.22 -8.20
CA PHE A 92 -9.63 0.82 -8.57
C PHE A 92 -9.21 -0.05 -7.39
N GLN A 93 -9.92 -1.17 -7.22
CA GLN A 93 -9.64 -2.14 -6.17
C GLN A 93 -8.75 -3.24 -6.74
N HIS A 94 -7.49 -3.23 -6.37
CA HIS A 94 -6.55 -4.27 -6.80
C HIS A 94 -6.90 -5.63 -6.21
N MET A 95 -6.60 -6.68 -6.95
CA MET A 95 -6.53 -8.05 -6.44
C MET A 95 -5.41 -8.14 -5.40
N LEU A 96 -5.69 -8.62 -4.19
CA LEU A 96 -4.75 -8.68 -3.08
C LEU A 96 -4.40 -10.11 -2.73
N ALA A 97 -3.11 -10.37 -2.47
CA ALA A 97 -2.60 -11.69 -2.16
C ALA A 97 -2.91 -12.15 -0.73
N HIS A 98 -3.19 -13.46 -0.57
CA HIS A 98 -3.04 -14.17 0.70
C HIS A 98 -1.62 -14.73 0.85
N GLU A 99 -1.27 -15.19 2.05
CA GLU A 99 -0.06 -16.01 2.25
C GLU A 99 -0.18 -17.32 1.49
N CYS A 100 0.91 -17.75 0.86
CA CYS A 100 1.00 -19.02 0.20
C CYS A 100 1.35 -20.11 1.22
N VAL A 101 0.49 -21.11 1.30
CA VAL A 101 0.77 -22.37 2.01
C VAL A 101 1.04 -23.39 0.91
N ILE A 102 2.32 -23.69 0.67
CA ILE A 102 2.78 -24.41 -0.51
C ILE A 102 2.20 -25.84 -0.58
N GLU A 103 1.96 -26.47 0.58
CA GLU A 103 1.36 -27.79 0.71
C GLU A 103 -0.12 -27.84 0.30
N LYS A 104 -0.77 -26.68 0.13
CA LYS A 104 -2.17 -26.56 -0.30
C LYS A 104 -2.31 -26.31 -1.80
N LEU A 105 -1.21 -26.19 -2.52
CA LEU A 105 -1.24 -26.02 -3.97
C LEU A 105 -1.51 -27.38 -4.64
N ASP A 106 -2.51 -27.41 -5.51
CA ASP A 106 -2.91 -28.62 -6.24
C ASP A 106 -2.51 -28.50 -7.72
N PHE A 107 -1.32 -28.98 -8.05
CA PHE A 107 -0.76 -28.92 -9.41
C PHE A 107 -1.42 -29.89 -10.40
N GLU A 108 -2.26 -30.81 -9.93
CA GLU A 108 -3.00 -31.73 -10.81
C GLU A 108 -4.29 -31.08 -11.32
N ARG A 109 -4.92 -30.25 -10.48
CA ARG A 109 -6.23 -29.62 -10.77
C ARG A 109 -6.13 -28.16 -11.16
N GLU A 110 -5.05 -27.47 -10.81
CA GLU A 110 -4.89 -26.05 -11.01
C GLU A 110 -3.66 -25.75 -11.88
N GLU A 111 -3.84 -24.90 -12.86
CA GLU A 111 -2.71 -24.31 -13.57
C GLU A 111 -2.18 -23.15 -12.72
N ILE A 112 -0.89 -23.23 -12.41
CA ILE A 112 -0.22 -22.32 -11.47
C ILE A 112 0.90 -21.60 -12.19
N PHE A 113 0.98 -20.29 -11.96
CA PHE A 113 2.04 -19.42 -12.46
C PHE A 113 2.76 -18.75 -11.31
N ALA A 114 4.02 -18.41 -11.52
CA ALA A 114 4.84 -17.69 -10.57
C ALA A 114 5.49 -16.47 -11.22
N GLN A 115 5.65 -15.42 -10.43
CA GLN A 115 6.31 -14.16 -10.78
C GLN A 115 7.27 -13.77 -9.64
N PRO A 116 8.41 -13.10 -9.93
CA PRO A 116 9.22 -12.52 -8.88
C PRO A 116 8.40 -11.48 -8.12
N LYS A 117 8.51 -11.48 -6.79
CA LYS A 117 7.87 -10.47 -5.96
C LYS A 117 8.77 -9.25 -5.86
N LEU A 118 8.35 -8.18 -6.49
CA LEU A 118 9.06 -6.91 -6.49
C LEU A 118 8.81 -6.17 -5.15
N ASP A 119 9.85 -5.57 -4.59
CA ASP A 119 9.74 -4.68 -3.42
C ASP A 119 9.68 -3.23 -3.89
N GLY A 120 8.51 -2.82 -4.35
CA GLY A 120 8.24 -1.51 -4.92
C GLY A 120 6.94 -0.87 -4.44
N LEU A 121 6.40 0.01 -5.24
CA LEU A 121 5.13 0.68 -4.97
C LEU A 121 4.08 0.26 -6.00
N ARG A 122 3.05 -0.46 -5.56
CA ARG A 122 1.96 -0.86 -6.45
C ARG A 122 1.26 0.33 -7.07
N GLY A 123 1.02 0.26 -8.37
CA GLY A 123 0.32 1.26 -9.17
C GLY A 123 -0.78 0.66 -10.06
N ASP A 124 -1.89 1.38 -10.12
CA ASP A 124 -2.91 1.28 -11.16
C ASP A 124 -2.58 2.33 -12.22
N ASN A 125 -2.10 1.91 -13.38
CA ASN A 125 -1.72 2.81 -14.49
C ASN A 125 -2.85 2.84 -15.52
N TYR A 126 -3.63 3.92 -15.49
CA TYR A 126 -4.80 4.09 -16.33
C TYR A 126 -5.17 5.57 -16.50
N GLU A 127 -5.74 5.95 -17.66
CA GLU A 127 -6.23 7.31 -17.97
C GLU A 127 -5.20 8.42 -17.68
N ASN A 128 -3.98 8.24 -18.17
CA ASN A 128 -2.87 9.18 -17.98
C ASN A 128 -2.54 9.48 -16.51
N ALA A 129 -2.73 8.52 -15.64
CA ALA A 129 -2.37 8.61 -14.24
C ALA A 129 -1.91 7.27 -13.69
N ILE A 130 -1.05 7.32 -12.68
CA ILE A 130 -0.79 6.15 -11.84
C ILE A 130 -1.28 6.46 -10.44
N THR A 131 -2.16 5.61 -9.92
CA THR A 131 -2.66 5.71 -8.57
C THR A 131 -2.19 4.56 -7.70
N SER A 132 -1.94 4.87 -6.43
CA SER A 132 -1.57 3.87 -5.44
C SER A 132 -2.75 2.96 -5.11
N ARG A 133 -2.48 1.87 -4.39
CA ARG A 133 -3.50 0.96 -3.83
C ARG A 133 -4.65 1.65 -3.08
N ASN A 134 -4.43 2.88 -2.59
CA ASN A 134 -5.44 3.68 -1.88
C ASN A 134 -5.98 4.83 -2.74
N GLY A 135 -5.77 4.81 -4.04
CA GLY A 135 -6.26 5.82 -4.98
C GLY A 135 -5.50 7.15 -4.95
N LYS A 136 -4.33 7.24 -4.29
CA LYS A 136 -3.51 8.46 -4.29
C LYS A 136 -2.64 8.50 -5.55
N PRO A 137 -2.62 9.61 -6.28
CA PRO A 137 -1.81 9.71 -7.49
C PRO A 137 -0.31 9.79 -7.16
N TYR A 138 0.50 9.22 -8.05
CA TYR A 138 1.95 9.38 -8.09
C TYR A 138 2.32 10.47 -9.09
N LEU A 139 2.46 11.71 -8.62
CA LEU A 139 2.67 12.88 -9.46
C LEU A 139 4.11 13.04 -9.97
N SER A 140 5.06 12.32 -9.39
CA SER A 140 6.47 12.41 -9.72
C SER A 140 6.95 11.43 -10.80
N VAL A 141 6.04 10.66 -11.42
CA VAL A 141 6.37 9.66 -12.44
C VAL A 141 5.55 9.80 -13.73
N PRO A 142 5.36 11.02 -14.29
CA PRO A 142 4.48 11.23 -15.46
C PRO A 142 4.98 10.52 -16.73
N HIS A 143 6.27 10.21 -16.82
CA HIS A 143 6.87 9.47 -17.94
C HIS A 143 6.34 8.03 -18.06
N LEU A 144 5.73 7.49 -17.02
CA LEU A 144 5.16 6.14 -16.96
C LEU A 144 3.68 6.10 -17.38
N TYR A 145 3.01 7.24 -17.47
CA TYR A 145 1.57 7.28 -17.73
C TYR A 145 1.24 6.72 -19.10
N GLN A 146 0.12 6.05 -19.19
CA GLN A 146 -0.48 5.56 -20.40
C GLN A 146 -2.02 5.65 -20.30
N ASN A 147 -2.74 5.62 -21.40
CA ASN A 147 -4.14 6.03 -21.43
C ASN A 147 -5.12 4.94 -21.84
N ASP A 148 -4.70 4.02 -22.68
CA ASP A 148 -5.58 3.17 -23.49
C ASP A 148 -6.05 1.90 -22.80
N VAL A 149 -5.31 1.42 -21.80
CA VAL A 149 -5.64 0.19 -21.05
C VAL A 149 -5.24 0.34 -19.59
N ARG A 150 -5.88 -0.43 -18.71
CA ARG A 150 -5.49 -0.48 -17.30
C ARG A 150 -4.43 -1.54 -17.05
N LEU A 151 -3.31 -1.13 -16.50
CA LEU A 151 -2.23 -2.00 -16.10
C LEU A 151 -2.10 -2.05 -14.58
N ASP A 152 -2.05 -3.25 -14.02
CA ASP A 152 -1.69 -3.49 -12.62
C ASP A 152 -0.21 -3.84 -12.55
N GLY A 153 0.56 -3.08 -11.79
CA GLY A 153 2.01 -3.22 -11.79
C GLY A 153 2.68 -2.60 -10.56
N GLU A 154 4.01 -2.55 -10.61
CA GLU A 154 4.86 -2.01 -9.56
C GLU A 154 5.76 -0.90 -10.10
N LEU A 155 5.82 0.23 -9.41
CA LEU A 155 6.86 1.24 -9.58
C LEU A 155 8.13 0.69 -8.92
N TYR A 156 9.14 0.40 -9.73
CA TYR A 156 10.29 -0.37 -9.28
C TYR A 156 11.55 -0.07 -10.08
N ASN A 157 12.69 -0.35 -9.48
CA ASN A 157 13.98 -0.47 -10.15
C ASN A 157 14.82 -1.51 -9.40
N HIS A 158 15.23 -2.55 -10.11
CA HIS A 158 15.98 -3.65 -9.51
C HIS A 158 17.35 -3.24 -8.94
N ALA A 159 17.97 -2.17 -9.44
CA ALA A 159 19.20 -1.61 -8.88
C ALA A 159 19.04 -1.08 -7.44
N TYR A 160 17.80 -0.93 -6.97
CA TYR A 160 17.46 -0.48 -5.60
C TYR A 160 16.62 -1.54 -4.87
N CYS A 161 16.81 -2.82 -5.17
CA CYS A 161 16.08 -3.92 -4.52
C CYS A 161 16.33 -3.95 -2.99
N ASP A 162 17.47 -3.45 -2.53
CA ASP A 162 17.83 -3.33 -1.10
C ASP A 162 17.46 -1.96 -0.48
N ASP A 163 16.96 -1.01 -1.28
CA ASP A 163 16.61 0.34 -0.83
C ASP A 163 15.20 0.76 -1.27
N PHE A 164 14.19 0.12 -0.69
CA PHE A 164 12.79 0.49 -0.88
C PHE A 164 12.52 1.98 -0.63
N ASN A 165 13.24 2.61 0.32
CA ASN A 165 13.05 4.02 0.65
C ASN A 165 13.45 4.94 -0.50
N LYS A 166 14.42 4.56 -1.32
CA LYS A 166 14.79 5.31 -2.53
C LYS A 166 13.61 5.35 -3.51
N ILE A 167 12.98 4.21 -3.79
CA ILE A 167 11.78 4.13 -4.66
C ILE A 167 10.64 4.97 -4.09
N VAL A 168 10.39 4.88 -2.77
CA VAL A 168 9.38 5.71 -2.08
C VAL A 168 9.66 7.19 -2.28
N SER A 169 10.92 7.62 -2.10
CA SER A 169 11.32 9.03 -2.21
C SER A 169 11.14 9.58 -3.62
N LEU A 170 11.39 8.75 -4.65
CA LEU A 170 11.23 9.11 -6.05
C LEU A 170 9.75 9.23 -6.47
N CYS A 171 8.88 8.34 -5.94
CA CYS A 171 7.51 8.20 -6.43
C CYS A 171 6.46 9.00 -5.66
N LYS A 172 6.67 9.30 -4.36
CA LYS A 172 5.62 9.88 -3.50
C LYS A 172 5.63 11.39 -3.36
N LYS A 173 6.44 12.11 -4.12
CA LYS A 173 6.48 13.58 -4.08
C LYS A 173 5.21 14.17 -4.66
N GLN A 174 4.55 15.03 -3.90
CA GLN A 174 3.28 15.66 -4.30
C GLN A 174 3.49 16.97 -5.07
N LYS A 175 4.66 17.56 -4.97
CA LYS A 175 5.07 18.79 -5.69
C LYS A 175 6.52 18.58 -6.14
N PRO A 176 6.76 17.69 -7.11
CA PRO A 176 8.13 17.43 -7.56
C PRO A 176 8.69 18.65 -8.31
N THR A 177 9.99 18.90 -8.14
CA THR A 177 10.73 19.87 -8.96
C THR A 177 11.06 19.26 -10.34
N VAL A 178 11.59 20.05 -11.25
CA VAL A 178 12.03 19.57 -12.57
C VAL A 178 13.13 18.52 -12.42
N GLU A 179 14.10 18.77 -11.56
CA GLU A 179 15.21 17.86 -11.28
C GLU A 179 14.72 16.53 -10.72
N GLU A 180 13.73 16.57 -9.83
CA GLU A 180 13.12 15.38 -9.24
C GLU A 180 12.30 14.56 -10.25
N LEU A 181 11.68 15.23 -11.24
CA LEU A 181 11.01 14.55 -12.35
C LEU A 181 12.02 13.85 -13.27
N GLU A 182 13.14 14.50 -13.59
CA GLU A 182 14.20 13.88 -14.40
C GLU A 182 14.84 12.71 -13.67
N GLU A 183 15.14 12.85 -12.36
CA GLU A 183 15.66 11.75 -11.54
C GLU A 183 14.70 10.55 -11.52
N SER A 184 13.40 10.79 -11.33
CA SER A 184 12.42 9.70 -11.33
C SER A 184 12.29 9.05 -12.72
N LYS A 185 12.41 9.82 -13.81
CA LYS A 185 12.39 9.31 -15.17
C LYS A 185 13.58 8.43 -15.52
N GLU A 186 14.74 8.75 -14.99
CA GLU A 186 15.93 7.93 -15.14
C GLU A 186 15.85 6.63 -14.35
N LEU A 187 15.33 6.70 -13.12
CA LEU A 187 15.47 5.63 -12.14
C LEU A 187 14.23 4.75 -11.95
N VAL A 188 13.03 5.20 -12.35
CA VAL A 188 11.79 4.44 -12.07
C VAL A 188 11.18 3.90 -13.35
N LYS A 189 10.82 2.62 -13.33
CA LYS A 189 10.03 1.95 -14.38
C LYS A 189 8.74 1.38 -13.80
N PHE A 190 7.76 1.14 -14.66
CA PHE A 190 6.52 0.46 -14.32
C PHE A 190 6.59 -1.00 -14.76
N TYR A 191 6.65 -1.90 -13.81
CA TYR A 191 6.71 -3.33 -14.04
C TYR A 191 5.29 -3.90 -14.03
N ALA A 192 4.70 -4.07 -15.21
CA ALA A 192 3.35 -4.59 -15.39
C ALA A 192 3.32 -6.10 -15.20
N TYR A 193 2.39 -6.59 -14.36
CA TYR A 193 2.25 -8.01 -14.04
C TYR A 193 0.83 -8.55 -14.21
N ASP A 194 -0.17 -7.71 -14.39
CA ASP A 194 -1.54 -8.13 -14.70
C ASP A 194 -2.28 -7.09 -15.55
N PHE A 195 -3.36 -7.54 -16.22
CA PHE A 195 -4.20 -6.77 -17.12
C PHE A 195 -5.67 -6.86 -16.65
N PRO A 196 -6.06 -6.07 -15.63
CA PRO A 196 -7.33 -6.26 -14.91
C PRO A 196 -8.59 -6.18 -15.76
N ASP A 197 -8.62 -5.27 -16.75
CA ASP A 197 -9.79 -5.02 -17.59
C ASP A 197 -9.94 -6.04 -18.74
N HIS A 198 -8.93 -6.88 -18.95
CA HIS A 198 -9.04 -7.98 -19.92
C HIS A 198 -9.82 -9.14 -19.28
N GLU A 199 -10.92 -9.56 -19.92
CA GLU A 199 -11.69 -10.70 -19.49
C GLU A 199 -10.89 -12.02 -19.64
N GLY A 200 -11.21 -13.00 -18.80
CA GLY A 200 -10.61 -14.33 -18.85
C GLY A 200 -9.72 -14.68 -17.67
N VAL A 201 -9.09 -15.84 -17.79
CA VAL A 201 -8.18 -16.38 -16.77
C VAL A 201 -6.81 -15.71 -16.84
N PHE A 202 -5.95 -15.95 -15.84
CA PHE A 202 -4.68 -15.25 -15.73
C PHE A 202 -3.78 -15.42 -16.97
N GLU A 203 -3.69 -16.62 -17.54
CA GLU A 203 -2.87 -16.87 -18.72
C GLU A 203 -3.31 -16.03 -19.93
N GLU A 204 -4.61 -15.86 -20.13
CA GLU A 204 -5.16 -15.05 -21.22
C GLU A 204 -4.84 -13.57 -20.99
N ARG A 205 -5.04 -13.07 -19.77
CA ARG A 205 -4.68 -11.70 -19.40
C ARG A 205 -3.18 -11.44 -19.55
N TYR A 206 -2.33 -12.39 -19.12
CA TYR A 206 -0.88 -12.25 -19.24
C TYR A 206 -0.42 -12.28 -20.69
N ARG A 207 -1.03 -13.10 -21.55
CA ARG A 207 -0.75 -13.12 -22.99
C ARG A 207 -1.09 -11.76 -23.62
N ALA A 208 -2.27 -11.23 -23.34
CA ALA A 208 -2.68 -9.90 -23.82
C ALA A 208 -1.78 -8.79 -23.27
N LEU A 209 -1.38 -8.84 -22.00
CA LEU A 209 -0.41 -7.93 -21.40
C LEU A 209 0.95 -8.00 -22.10
N SER A 210 1.45 -9.22 -22.38
CA SER A 210 2.72 -9.42 -23.08
C SER A 210 2.70 -8.81 -24.49
N GLU A 211 1.60 -9.01 -25.22
CA GLU A 211 1.42 -8.42 -26.54
C GLU A 211 1.32 -6.90 -26.45
N TYR A 212 0.57 -6.36 -25.49
CA TYR A 212 0.48 -4.92 -25.25
C TYR A 212 1.85 -4.32 -24.96
N VAL A 213 2.61 -4.85 -24.01
CA VAL A 213 3.93 -4.32 -23.64
C VAL A 213 4.92 -4.41 -24.79
N LYS A 214 4.88 -5.49 -25.58
CA LYS A 214 5.72 -5.63 -26.80
C LYS A 214 5.45 -4.55 -27.84
N ASN A 215 4.19 -4.11 -27.96
CA ASN A 215 3.77 -3.09 -28.92
C ASN A 215 3.74 -1.68 -28.33
N CYS A 216 3.88 -1.55 -27.03
CA CYS A 216 3.87 -0.27 -26.32
C CYS A 216 5.09 0.56 -26.69
N LYS A 217 4.84 1.84 -27.06
CA LYS A 217 5.93 2.78 -27.39
C LYS A 217 6.63 3.36 -26.17
N ASN A 218 6.10 3.15 -24.96
CA ASN A 218 6.69 3.64 -23.72
C ASN A 218 7.78 2.66 -23.23
N PRO A 219 9.08 3.01 -23.32
CA PRO A 219 10.19 2.11 -22.95
C PRO A 219 10.31 1.90 -21.43
N TYR A 220 9.57 2.66 -20.65
CA TYR A 220 9.56 2.56 -19.18
C TYR A 220 8.53 1.57 -18.65
N ILE A 221 7.68 0.99 -19.53
CA ILE A 221 6.76 -0.08 -19.16
C ILE A 221 7.44 -1.43 -19.46
N VAL A 222 7.62 -2.23 -18.43
CA VAL A 222 8.34 -3.51 -18.47
C VAL A 222 7.39 -4.64 -18.09
N LEU A 223 7.41 -5.72 -18.85
CA LEU A 223 6.66 -6.93 -18.50
C LEU A 223 7.39 -7.69 -17.40
N VAL A 224 6.67 -8.05 -16.34
CA VAL A 224 7.21 -8.94 -15.31
C VAL A 224 7.26 -10.36 -15.84
N GLU A 225 8.41 -11.02 -15.66
CA GLU A 225 8.58 -12.45 -16.00
C GLU A 225 7.50 -13.30 -15.31
N THR A 226 6.93 -14.22 -16.06
CA THR A 226 5.93 -15.15 -15.55
C THR A 226 6.25 -16.56 -16.02
N VAL A 227 6.35 -17.49 -15.07
CA VAL A 227 6.71 -18.88 -15.32
C VAL A 227 5.55 -19.79 -14.93
N ARG A 228 5.15 -20.73 -15.83
CA ARG A 228 4.20 -21.79 -15.48
C ARG A 228 4.89 -22.79 -14.57
N VAL A 229 4.34 -22.99 -13.38
CA VAL A 229 4.89 -23.90 -12.37
C VAL A 229 4.33 -25.29 -12.55
N LYS A 230 5.20 -26.32 -12.46
CA LYS A 230 4.85 -27.71 -12.72
C LYS A 230 4.73 -28.57 -11.47
N SER A 231 5.41 -28.17 -10.39
CA SER A 231 5.43 -28.91 -9.12
C SER A 231 5.84 -28.00 -7.95
N VAL A 232 5.74 -28.49 -6.74
CA VAL A 232 6.25 -27.85 -5.52
C VAL A 232 7.75 -27.60 -5.62
N GLU A 233 8.51 -28.58 -6.11
CA GLU A 233 9.97 -28.49 -6.25
C GLU A 233 10.35 -27.39 -7.24
N HIS A 234 9.65 -27.32 -8.39
CA HIS A 234 9.87 -26.27 -9.37
C HIS A 234 9.55 -24.87 -8.80
N LEU A 235 8.49 -24.76 -7.98
CA LEU A 235 8.18 -23.47 -7.29
C LEU A 235 9.28 -23.07 -6.30
N LYS A 236 9.78 -24.01 -5.52
CA LYS A 236 10.88 -23.78 -4.57
C LYS A 236 12.18 -23.38 -5.27
N GLU A 237 12.49 -23.99 -6.41
CA GLU A 237 13.64 -23.64 -7.24
C GLU A 237 13.53 -22.20 -7.77
N LEU A 238 12.38 -21.84 -8.36
CA LEU A 238 12.13 -20.46 -8.82
C LEU A 238 12.24 -19.45 -7.67
N HIS A 239 11.67 -19.78 -6.52
CA HIS A 239 11.72 -18.92 -5.33
C HIS A 239 13.17 -18.69 -4.88
N ALA A 240 13.96 -19.73 -4.74
CA ALA A 240 15.37 -19.64 -4.35
C ALA A 240 16.19 -18.82 -5.37
N ASN A 241 15.94 -19.00 -6.67
CA ASN A 241 16.60 -18.24 -7.72
C ASN A 241 16.25 -16.76 -7.65
N TRP A 242 14.99 -16.39 -7.44
CA TRP A 242 14.57 -14.99 -7.31
C TRP A 242 15.09 -14.35 -6.03
N LEU A 243 15.13 -15.06 -4.90
CA LEU A 243 15.77 -14.56 -3.68
C LEU A 243 17.28 -14.29 -3.90
N ALA A 244 17.98 -15.21 -4.57
CA ALA A 244 19.40 -15.03 -4.90
C ALA A 244 19.66 -13.85 -5.84
N LEU A 245 18.66 -13.47 -6.65
CA LEU A 245 18.68 -12.28 -7.50
C LEU A 245 18.27 -11.00 -6.75
N GLY A 246 17.88 -11.05 -5.47
CA GLY A 246 17.51 -9.87 -4.66
C GLY A 246 16.03 -9.51 -4.71
N TYR A 247 15.14 -10.38 -5.22
CA TYR A 247 13.69 -10.16 -5.11
C TYR A 247 13.17 -10.52 -3.71
N GLU A 248 12.06 -9.91 -3.29
CA GLU A 248 11.46 -10.09 -1.96
C GLU A 248 10.89 -11.51 -1.73
N GLY A 249 10.69 -12.27 -2.80
CA GLY A 249 10.07 -13.59 -2.79
C GLY A 249 9.35 -13.90 -4.09
N THR A 250 8.23 -14.61 -4.01
CA THR A 250 7.46 -15.09 -5.16
C THR A 250 5.99 -14.73 -5.03
N ILE A 251 5.39 -14.27 -6.11
CA ILE A 251 3.94 -14.20 -6.29
C ILE A 251 3.49 -15.46 -7.03
N VAL A 252 2.53 -16.17 -6.45
CA VAL A 252 1.91 -17.37 -7.05
C VAL A 252 0.50 -17.01 -7.50
N ARG A 253 0.15 -17.36 -8.73
CA ARG A 253 -1.13 -17.07 -9.37
C ARG A 253 -1.80 -18.35 -9.83
N LEU A 254 -3.02 -18.57 -9.43
CA LEU A 254 -3.87 -19.59 -10.03
C LEU A 254 -4.44 -19.07 -11.34
N ASN A 255 -4.63 -19.95 -12.32
CA ASN A 255 -5.21 -19.60 -13.63
C ASN A 255 -6.70 -19.32 -13.52
N LYS A 256 -7.06 -18.21 -12.86
CA LYS A 256 -8.44 -17.79 -12.57
C LYS A 256 -8.64 -16.31 -12.98
N PRO A 257 -9.89 -15.85 -13.11
CA PRO A 257 -10.21 -14.45 -13.37
C PRO A 257 -9.63 -13.49 -12.32
N TYR A 258 -9.47 -12.20 -12.71
CA TYR A 258 -9.08 -11.14 -11.79
C TYR A 258 -10.22 -10.83 -10.80
N GLU A 259 -9.90 -10.65 -9.53
CA GLU A 259 -10.88 -10.35 -8.49
C GLU A 259 -10.49 -9.05 -7.76
N ASN A 260 -11.36 -8.07 -7.79
CA ASN A 260 -11.14 -6.74 -7.16
C ASN A 260 -11.25 -6.78 -5.62
N LYS A 261 -10.63 -7.77 -4.99
CA LYS A 261 -10.63 -8.04 -3.54
C LYS A 261 -9.37 -8.80 -3.12
N ARG A 262 -9.26 -9.10 -1.82
CA ARG A 262 -8.29 -10.12 -1.39
C ARG A 262 -8.75 -11.49 -1.88
N SER A 263 -7.88 -12.17 -2.63
CA SER A 263 -8.21 -13.40 -3.36
C SER A 263 -7.27 -14.55 -3.03
N LYS A 264 -7.84 -15.74 -2.95
CA LYS A 264 -7.07 -16.99 -2.85
C LYS A 264 -6.43 -17.41 -4.19
N ASN A 265 -6.79 -16.73 -5.28
CA ASN A 265 -6.20 -16.96 -6.60
C ASN A 265 -4.88 -16.18 -6.80
N LEU A 266 -4.50 -15.35 -5.82
CA LEU A 266 -3.23 -14.62 -5.77
C LEU A 266 -2.59 -14.86 -4.41
N LEU A 267 -1.40 -15.40 -4.39
CA LEU A 267 -0.70 -15.79 -3.18
C LEU A 267 0.70 -15.18 -3.16
N LYS A 268 1.22 -14.88 -1.98
CA LYS A 268 2.61 -14.44 -1.79
C LYS A 268 3.37 -15.50 -0.99
N TYR A 269 4.47 -15.94 -1.54
CA TYR A 269 5.41 -16.87 -0.94
C TYR A 269 6.69 -16.12 -0.59
N LYS A 270 7.01 -16.06 0.70
CA LYS A 270 8.16 -15.37 1.26
C LYS A 270 8.80 -16.25 2.31
N ASP A 271 10.09 -16.11 2.45
CA ASP A 271 10.79 -16.62 3.62
C ASP A 271 10.52 -15.71 4.81
N PHE A 272 10.39 -16.33 5.98
CA PHE A 272 10.32 -15.60 7.24
C PHE A 272 11.67 -15.76 7.93
N THR A 273 12.20 -14.62 8.37
CA THR A 273 13.37 -14.61 9.25
C THR A 273 12.88 -14.28 10.64
N ASP A 274 13.07 -15.20 11.57
CA ASP A 274 12.82 -14.96 12.98
C ASP A 274 14.10 -14.42 13.63
N ALA A 275 13.95 -13.40 14.46
CA ALA A 275 15.04 -12.82 15.24
C ALA A 275 14.55 -12.57 16.67
N GLU A 276 15.43 -12.82 17.64
CA GLU A 276 15.17 -12.53 19.04
C GLU A 276 15.81 -11.18 19.39
N PHE A 277 15.06 -10.33 20.08
CA PHE A 277 15.53 -9.02 20.52
C PHE A 277 15.32 -8.86 22.03
N THR A 278 16.31 -8.26 22.70
CA THR A 278 16.18 -7.93 24.12
C THR A 278 15.31 -6.68 24.28
N ILE A 279 14.22 -6.80 25.05
CA ILE A 279 13.40 -5.65 25.41
C ILE A 279 14.16 -4.82 26.44
N ILE A 280 14.53 -3.58 26.06
CA ILE A 280 15.26 -2.63 26.91
C ILE A 280 14.37 -1.52 27.48
N GLY A 281 13.10 -1.46 27.06
CA GLY A 281 12.16 -0.46 27.56
C GLY A 281 10.80 -0.57 26.90
N ALA A 282 9.89 0.28 27.35
CA ALA A 282 8.56 0.41 26.76
C ALA A 282 8.16 1.88 26.71
N VAL A 283 7.34 2.24 25.72
CA VAL A 283 6.74 3.56 25.58
C VAL A 283 5.24 3.42 25.76
N GLU A 284 4.66 4.31 26.54
CA GLU A 284 3.22 4.34 26.78
C GLU A 284 2.45 4.57 25.47
N GLY A 285 1.29 3.95 25.36
CA GLY A 285 0.36 4.15 24.25
C GLY A 285 -0.29 5.52 24.30
N GLU A 286 -0.61 6.07 23.12
CA GLU A 286 -1.27 7.36 22.99
C GLU A 286 -2.77 7.21 22.79
N GLY A 287 -3.54 8.26 23.18
CA GLY A 287 -4.99 8.34 22.98
C GLY A 287 -5.73 7.24 23.74
N GLY A 288 -6.52 6.44 23.04
CA GLY A 288 -7.30 5.34 23.64
C GLY A 288 -6.47 4.19 24.24
N ARG A 289 -5.12 4.23 24.09
CA ARG A 289 -4.17 3.27 24.67
C ARG A 289 -3.33 3.87 25.81
N ALA A 290 -3.67 5.05 26.30
CA ALA A 290 -3.01 5.60 27.47
C ALA A 290 -3.17 4.66 28.67
N GLY A 291 -2.12 4.52 29.48
CA GLY A 291 -2.07 3.53 30.56
C GLY A 291 -1.71 2.11 30.12
N THR A 292 -1.42 1.89 28.83
CA THR A 292 -0.95 0.59 28.30
C THR A 292 0.38 0.75 27.55
N ILE A 293 1.06 -0.36 27.29
CA ILE A 293 2.27 -0.33 26.45
C ILE A 293 1.86 -0.07 25.00
N GLY A 294 2.36 1.02 24.43
CA GLY A 294 2.17 1.38 23.02
C GLY A 294 3.18 0.72 22.08
N LYS A 295 4.44 0.59 22.52
CA LYS A 295 5.54 -0.08 21.81
C LYS A 295 6.64 -0.51 22.79
N PHE A 296 7.35 -1.57 22.45
CA PHE A 296 8.60 -1.93 23.12
C PHE A 296 9.78 -1.24 22.44
N LEU A 297 10.77 -0.89 23.23
CA LEU A 297 12.12 -0.56 22.76
C LEU A 297 12.94 -1.83 22.81
N MET A 298 13.53 -2.19 21.69
CA MET A 298 14.32 -3.42 21.55
C MET A 298 15.74 -3.06 21.22
N GLN A 299 16.68 -3.83 21.72
CA GLN A 299 18.08 -3.74 21.36
C GLN A 299 18.40 -4.84 20.37
N ASP A 300 19.04 -4.45 19.27
CA ASP A 300 19.65 -5.40 18.37
C ASP A 300 20.85 -6.05 19.00
N SER A 301 21.12 -7.30 18.65
CA SER A 301 22.22 -8.08 19.20
C SER A 301 23.58 -7.80 18.54
N GLU A 302 23.65 -6.80 17.64
CA GLU A 302 24.91 -6.31 17.04
C GLU A 302 25.53 -5.14 17.76
#